data_ebdb3577fbedab4f4998ef6ef347d350
#
_entry.id   ebdb3577fbedab4f4998ef6ef347d350
#
_cell.length_a   1.000
_cell.length_b   1.000
_cell.length_c   1.000
_cell.angle_alpha   90.00
_cell.angle_beta   90.00
_cell.angle_gamma   90.00
#
_symmetry.space_group_name_H-M   'P 1'
#
loop_
_entity.id
_entity.type
_entity.pdbx_description
1 polymer ?
#
loop_
_entity_poly.entity_id
_entity_poly.type
_entity_poly.pdbx_seq_one_letter_code
_entity_poly.pdbx_strand_id
1 'polypeptide(L)'
;MFTDELTAIRKAEEQSEEIKKNVKTEVKRMIEAARQEAEKILDDEETKAKEIYDSLIQEGMNEADTEYDAAIEKAHLDAEKMVEAAEAKKDEVIDYIVERIVKSGVNS
;
A
#
# COMPACT_ATOMS: atom_id res chain seq x y z
N MET A 1 69.42 6.63 -39.52
CA MET A 1 69.24 7.55 -38.39
C MET A 1 67.97 8.34 -38.50
N PHE A 2 67.81 9.13 -39.51
CA PHE A 2 66.55 9.92 -39.70
C PHE A 2 65.33 9.03 -39.87
N THR A 3 65.47 7.89 -40.51
CA THR A 3 64.42 6.92 -40.77
C THR A 3 63.93 6.26 -39.46
N ASP A 4 64.83 5.98 -38.54
CA ASP A 4 64.49 5.36 -37.25
C ASP A 4 63.71 6.33 -36.36
N GLU A 5 64.07 7.62 -36.39
CA GLU A 5 63.37 8.65 -35.63
C GLU A 5 61.97 8.89 -36.15
N LEU A 6 61.83 8.92 -37.50
CA LEU A 6 60.54 9.03 -38.15
C LEU A 6 59.64 7.83 -37.87
N THR A 7 60.20 6.65 -37.86
CA THR A 7 59.47 5.43 -37.56
C THR A 7 58.98 5.44 -36.11
N ALA A 8 59.83 5.91 -35.17
CA ALA A 8 59.45 6.03 -33.76
C ALA A 8 58.29 7.03 -33.55
N ILE A 9 58.37 8.17 -34.25
CA ILE A 9 57.29 9.18 -34.22
C ILE A 9 55.97 8.60 -34.78
N ARG A 10 56.06 7.89 -35.91
CA ARG A 10 54.88 7.26 -36.53
C ARG A 10 54.26 6.22 -35.59
N LYS A 11 55.07 5.39 -34.95
CA LYS A 11 54.59 4.42 -33.94
C LYS A 11 53.91 5.09 -32.77
N ALA A 12 54.47 6.18 -32.27
CA ALA A 12 53.90 6.94 -31.18
C ALA A 12 52.53 7.55 -31.56
N GLU A 13 52.43 8.09 -32.81
CA GLU A 13 51.18 8.61 -33.33
C GLU A 13 50.11 7.52 -33.48
N GLU A 14 50.47 6.37 -34.04
CA GLU A 14 49.58 5.23 -34.19
C GLU A 14 49.08 4.72 -32.83
N GLN A 15 49.97 4.60 -31.83
CA GLN A 15 49.60 4.22 -30.49
C GLN A 15 48.63 5.25 -29.83
N SER A 16 48.92 6.53 -30.03
CA SER A 16 48.08 7.60 -29.53
C SER A 16 46.69 7.54 -30.14
N GLU A 17 46.58 7.32 -31.44
CA GLU A 17 45.26 7.18 -32.13
C GLU A 17 44.54 5.93 -31.66
N GLU A 18 45.23 4.82 -31.44
CA GLU A 18 44.61 3.61 -30.92
C GLU A 18 44.09 3.80 -29.48
N ILE A 19 44.85 4.47 -28.62
CA ILE A 19 44.45 4.78 -27.24
C ILE A 19 43.18 5.67 -27.28
N LYS A 20 43.16 6.71 -28.12
CA LYS A 20 41.99 7.57 -28.28
C LYS A 20 40.75 6.78 -28.70
N LYS A 21 40.92 5.89 -29.68
CA LYS A 21 39.84 5.04 -30.18
C LYS A 21 39.32 4.10 -29.07
N ASN A 22 40.24 3.47 -28.32
CA ASN A 22 39.90 2.57 -27.25
C ASN A 22 39.17 3.30 -26.10
N VAL A 23 39.62 4.51 -25.76
CA VAL A 23 38.95 5.37 -24.78
C VAL A 23 37.53 5.71 -25.19
N LYS A 24 37.34 6.10 -26.44
CA LYS A 24 36.00 6.40 -26.98
C LYS A 24 35.08 5.19 -26.90
N THR A 25 35.57 4.01 -27.26
CA THR A 25 34.83 2.77 -27.20
C THR A 25 34.47 2.42 -25.73
N GLU A 26 35.43 2.55 -24.83
CA GLU A 26 35.20 2.28 -23.41
C GLU A 26 34.20 3.26 -22.78
N VAL A 27 34.29 4.54 -23.12
CA VAL A 27 33.33 5.54 -22.64
C VAL A 27 31.92 5.22 -23.13
N LYS A 28 31.75 4.85 -24.39
CA LYS A 28 30.45 4.44 -24.93
C LYS A 28 29.91 3.22 -24.18
N ARG A 29 30.77 2.24 -23.93
CA ARG A 29 30.40 1.03 -23.18
C ARG A 29 29.95 1.37 -21.76
N MET A 30 30.68 2.25 -21.09
CA MET A 30 30.34 2.68 -19.73
C MET A 30 29.01 3.44 -19.69
N ILE A 31 28.78 4.32 -20.65
CA ILE A 31 27.50 5.05 -20.74
C ILE A 31 26.34 4.09 -20.98
N GLU A 32 26.51 3.15 -21.90
CA GLU A 32 25.46 2.16 -22.18
C GLU A 32 25.17 1.27 -20.97
N ALA A 33 26.21 0.81 -20.29
CA ALA A 33 26.07 0.03 -19.07
C ALA A 33 25.36 0.82 -17.97
N ALA A 34 25.72 2.09 -17.81
CA ALA A 34 25.06 2.96 -16.83
C ALA A 34 23.57 3.19 -17.16
N ARG A 35 23.24 3.35 -18.44
CA ARG A 35 21.84 3.46 -18.87
C ARG A 35 21.05 2.20 -18.59
N GLN A 36 21.60 1.06 -18.91
CA GLN A 36 20.95 -0.23 -18.63
C GLN A 36 20.73 -0.44 -17.14
N GLU A 37 21.72 -0.10 -16.32
CA GLU A 37 21.59 -0.19 -14.87
C GLU A 37 20.53 0.78 -14.33
N ALA A 38 20.50 2.00 -14.85
CA ALA A 38 19.50 2.99 -14.47
C ALA A 38 18.07 2.52 -14.83
N GLU A 39 17.88 1.97 -16.03
CA GLU A 39 16.60 1.40 -16.46
C GLU A 39 16.18 0.26 -15.55
N LYS A 40 17.10 -0.62 -15.20
CA LYS A 40 16.83 -1.73 -14.27
C LYS A 40 16.43 -1.23 -12.89
N ILE A 41 17.13 -0.22 -12.37
CA ILE A 41 16.79 0.39 -11.08
C ILE A 41 15.38 0.99 -11.13
N LEU A 42 15.06 1.71 -12.19
CA LEU A 42 13.72 2.30 -12.36
C LEU A 42 12.63 1.24 -12.41
N ASP A 43 12.85 0.17 -13.18
CA ASP A 43 11.90 -0.94 -13.27
C ASP A 43 11.72 -1.64 -11.93
N ASP A 44 12.80 -1.91 -11.21
CA ASP A 44 12.76 -2.55 -9.90
C ASP A 44 12.02 -1.68 -8.88
N GLU A 45 12.29 -0.37 -8.87
CA GLU A 45 11.60 0.56 -7.97
C GLU A 45 10.13 0.73 -8.32
N GLU A 46 9.79 0.73 -9.61
CA GLU A 46 8.39 0.77 -10.06
C GLU A 46 7.63 -0.48 -9.60
N THR A 47 8.24 -1.65 -9.73
CA THR A 47 7.68 -2.91 -9.24
C THR A 47 7.48 -2.89 -7.73
N LYS A 48 8.47 -2.42 -6.98
CA LYS A 48 8.37 -2.27 -5.52
C LYS A 48 7.26 -1.30 -5.12
N ALA A 49 7.18 -0.16 -5.80
CA ALA A 49 6.15 0.83 -5.54
C ALA A 49 4.75 0.24 -5.76
N LYS A 50 4.58 -0.54 -6.81
CA LYS A 50 3.31 -1.23 -7.10
C LYS A 50 2.97 -2.26 -6.03
N GLU A 51 3.94 -3.05 -5.59
CA GLU A 51 3.75 -4.04 -4.52
C GLU A 51 3.34 -3.35 -3.21
N ILE A 52 3.99 -2.24 -2.85
CA ILE A 52 3.65 -1.45 -1.66
C ILE A 52 2.24 -0.88 -1.79
N TYR A 53 1.90 -0.34 -2.95
CA TYR A 53 0.56 0.18 -3.22
C TYR A 53 -0.50 -0.90 -3.03
N ASP A 54 -0.31 -2.06 -3.66
CA ASP A 54 -1.26 -3.17 -3.57
C ASP A 54 -1.39 -3.68 -2.12
N SER A 55 -0.27 -3.76 -1.40
CA SER A 55 -0.25 -4.14 0.01
C SER A 55 -1.01 -3.16 0.89
N LEU A 56 -0.83 -1.86 0.68
CA LEU A 56 -1.54 -0.82 1.43
C LEU A 56 -3.04 -0.83 1.14
N ILE A 57 -3.43 -1.03 -0.10
CA ILE A 57 -4.84 -1.18 -0.46
C ILE A 57 -5.45 -2.40 0.23
N GLN A 58 -4.74 -3.53 0.23
CA GLN A 58 -5.23 -4.74 0.89
C GLN A 58 -5.36 -4.56 2.40
N GLU A 59 -4.39 -3.93 3.05
CA GLU A 59 -4.47 -3.59 4.48
C GLU A 59 -5.65 -2.67 4.78
N GLY A 60 -5.83 -1.64 3.97
CA GLY A 60 -6.95 -0.72 4.12
C GLY A 60 -8.29 -1.41 3.98
N MET A 61 -8.43 -2.31 3.01
CA MET A 61 -9.65 -3.10 2.82
C MET A 61 -9.91 -4.02 4.01
N ASN A 62 -8.87 -4.67 4.53
CA ASN A 62 -8.98 -5.54 5.70
C ASN A 62 -9.38 -4.76 6.95
N GLU A 63 -8.80 -3.59 7.17
CA GLU A 63 -9.18 -2.71 8.28
C GLU A 63 -10.63 -2.24 8.15
N ALA A 64 -11.03 -1.83 6.95
CA ALA A 64 -12.41 -1.40 6.68
C ALA A 64 -13.40 -2.54 6.94
N ASP A 65 -13.10 -3.76 6.51
CA ASP A 65 -13.93 -4.93 6.76
C ASP A 65 -14.06 -5.22 8.26
N THR A 66 -12.95 -5.15 8.98
CA THR A 66 -12.94 -5.35 10.44
C THR A 66 -13.77 -4.29 11.16
N GLU A 67 -13.62 -3.02 10.78
CA GLU A 67 -14.41 -1.93 11.36
C GLU A 67 -15.90 -2.05 11.01
N TYR A 68 -16.20 -2.45 9.79
CA TYR A 68 -17.56 -2.69 9.35
C TYR A 68 -18.21 -3.80 10.17
N ASP A 69 -17.54 -4.94 10.30
CA ASP A 69 -18.05 -6.08 11.07
C ASP A 69 -18.26 -5.70 12.54
N ALA A 70 -17.33 -4.97 13.14
CA ALA A 70 -17.46 -4.48 14.51
C ALA A 70 -18.64 -3.51 14.69
N ALA A 71 -18.85 -2.63 13.70
CA ALA A 71 -19.98 -1.69 13.72
C ALA A 71 -21.33 -2.42 13.60
N ILE A 72 -21.40 -3.43 12.74
CA ILE A 72 -22.62 -4.25 12.58
C ILE A 72 -22.91 -5.03 13.88
N GLU A 73 -21.90 -5.64 14.49
CA GLU A 73 -22.05 -6.36 15.76
C GLU A 73 -22.55 -5.42 16.86
N LYS A 74 -21.95 -4.24 16.98
CA LYS A 74 -22.38 -3.23 17.93
C LYS A 74 -23.83 -2.79 17.70
N ALA A 75 -24.19 -2.58 16.44
CA ALA A 75 -25.56 -2.22 16.08
C ALA A 75 -26.56 -3.31 16.50
N HIS A 76 -26.22 -4.59 16.31
CA HIS A 76 -27.04 -5.71 16.75
C HIS A 76 -27.20 -5.74 18.27
N LEU A 77 -26.13 -5.55 19.01
CA LEU A 77 -26.16 -5.50 20.47
C LEU A 77 -26.99 -4.32 20.98
N ASP A 78 -26.84 -3.15 20.37
CA ASP A 78 -27.63 -1.97 20.72
C ASP A 78 -29.13 -2.19 20.42
N ALA A 79 -29.44 -2.83 19.29
CA ALA A 79 -30.81 -3.17 18.94
C ALA A 79 -31.43 -4.16 19.93
N GLU A 80 -30.69 -5.19 20.32
CA GLU A 80 -31.13 -6.15 21.37
C GLU A 80 -31.43 -5.46 22.69
N LYS A 81 -30.57 -4.54 23.12
CA LYS A 81 -30.79 -3.76 24.34
C LYS A 81 -32.03 -2.87 24.23
N MET A 82 -32.27 -2.29 23.10
CA MET A 82 -33.48 -1.49 22.86
C MET A 82 -34.75 -2.33 22.94
N VAL A 83 -34.72 -3.52 22.35
CA VAL A 83 -35.83 -4.46 22.40
C VAL A 83 -36.09 -4.90 23.85
N GLU A 84 -35.06 -5.28 24.59
CA GLU A 84 -35.16 -5.67 26.01
C GLU A 84 -35.75 -4.52 26.85
N ALA A 85 -35.28 -3.31 26.67
CA ALA A 85 -35.77 -2.13 27.37
C ALA A 85 -37.27 -1.86 27.05
N ALA A 86 -37.64 -2.01 25.77
CA ALA A 86 -39.01 -1.84 25.35
C ALA A 86 -39.92 -2.93 25.93
N GLU A 87 -39.49 -4.17 25.96
CA GLU A 87 -40.24 -5.27 26.55
C GLU A 87 -40.41 -5.11 28.08
N ALA A 88 -39.37 -4.69 28.76
CA ALA A 88 -39.45 -4.40 30.22
C ALA A 88 -40.46 -3.28 30.49
N LYS A 89 -40.45 -2.24 29.70
CA LYS A 89 -41.36 -1.12 29.82
C LYS A 89 -42.81 -1.52 29.48
N LYS A 90 -42.97 -2.39 28.47
CA LYS A 90 -44.29 -2.96 28.13
C LYS A 90 -44.85 -3.76 29.32
N ASP A 91 -44.07 -4.61 29.95
CA ASP A 91 -44.46 -5.41 31.09
C ASP A 91 -44.89 -4.52 32.27
N GLU A 92 -44.13 -3.46 32.57
CA GLU A 92 -44.48 -2.49 33.60
C GLU A 92 -45.81 -1.84 33.34
N VAL A 93 -46.07 -1.45 32.11
CA VAL A 93 -47.37 -0.82 31.71
C VAL A 93 -48.50 -1.82 31.87
N ILE A 94 -48.31 -3.06 31.44
CA ILE A 94 -49.30 -4.11 31.58
C ILE A 94 -49.65 -4.34 33.06
N ASP A 95 -48.62 -4.50 33.89
CA ASP A 95 -48.79 -4.70 35.34
C ASP A 95 -49.53 -3.52 36.00
N TYR A 96 -49.20 -2.31 35.62
CA TYR A 96 -49.84 -1.10 36.08
C TYR A 96 -51.34 -1.09 35.73
N ILE A 97 -51.67 -1.43 34.49
CA ILE A 97 -53.05 -1.49 34.03
C ILE A 97 -53.84 -2.57 34.76
N VAL A 98 -53.26 -3.77 34.87
CA VAL A 98 -53.90 -4.88 35.56
C VAL A 98 -54.17 -4.54 37.03
N GLU A 99 -53.20 -3.99 37.73
CA GLU A 99 -53.32 -3.56 39.12
C GLU A 99 -54.46 -2.51 39.28
N ARG A 100 -54.54 -1.56 38.37
CA ARG A 100 -55.52 -0.52 38.39
C ARG A 100 -56.94 -1.07 38.17
N ILE A 101 -57.07 -2.02 37.26
CA ILE A 101 -58.34 -2.70 36.99
C ILE A 101 -58.80 -3.48 38.21
N VAL A 102 -57.90 -4.22 38.81
CA VAL A 102 -58.21 -5.01 40.03
C VAL A 102 -58.62 -4.10 41.16
N LYS A 103 -57.91 -3.02 41.45
CA LYS A 103 -58.29 -2.04 42.46
C LYS A 103 -59.64 -1.43 42.21
N SER A 104 -59.90 -1.06 40.97
CA SER A 104 -61.22 -0.49 40.58
C SER A 104 -62.34 -1.51 40.76
N GLY A 105 -62.11 -2.78 40.44
CA GLY A 105 -63.10 -3.85 40.63
C GLY A 105 -63.39 -4.17 42.09
N VAL A 106 -62.41 -4.07 42.95
CA VAL A 106 -62.53 -4.34 44.41
C VAL A 106 -63.29 -3.20 45.10
N ASN A 107 -63.10 -1.96 44.65
CA ASN A 107 -63.74 -0.78 45.28
C ASN A 107 -65.13 -0.46 44.73
N SER A 108 -65.59 -1.15 43.73
CA SER A 108 -66.91 -0.99 43.20
C SER A 108 -67.85 -2.06 43.80
#